data_6e939a05ab66b94e95e7c1be8c6df322
#
_entry.id   6e939a05ab66b94e95e7c1be8c6df322
#
_cell.length_a   1.000
_cell.length_b   1.000
_cell.length_c   1.000
_cell.angle_alpha   90.00
_cell.angle_beta   90.00
_cell.angle_gamma   90.00
#
_symmetry.space_group_name_H-M   'P 1'
#
loop_
_entity.id
_entity.type
_entity.pdbx_description
1 polymer ?
#
loop_
_entity_poly.entity_id
_entity_poly.type
_entity_poly.pdbx_seq_one_letter_code
_entity_poly.pdbx_strand_id
1 'polypeptide(L)'
;MENLNVQTSKSEEISKKEKGLFVSIALSVIVVIILAIIGFLCINKNTEVVQGEVDANSVRVSGLMPGRIEKFYVTEGQYVQTGDTLAKIYSATVDAKLAQALAGQDAATALKQKAEAGTRKQTLEAARNLMEQAKASLDIRKKTYERVEALYAQDVVPAQKRDEAKAAYDAALAQFDAAQSQYNLAKEGAQKEDKLAAAAKLKAAEGSVAEVRSILQDQYLLAPCDGEISDIFPHVGELVSTGTPIMNVLKIEDKWLVFNVRETMLKDLSMGKTVTVKIPAFDMKEIQAEVYYIKDMGEYAVWRSTKMTGEYDSKTFEVRLKPKEEVRDLRPGMSVILK
;
A
#
# COMPACT_ATOMS: atom_id res chain seq x y z
N MET A 1 -91.86 -11.93 -78.65
CA MET A 1 -90.42 -11.47 -78.66
C MET A 1 -90.06 -10.58 -77.44
N GLU A 2 -90.80 -10.72 -76.36
CA GLU A 2 -90.61 -9.81 -75.20
C GLU A 2 -89.91 -10.41 -74.00
N ASN A 3 -89.70 -11.72 -73.99
CA ASN A 3 -89.09 -12.41 -72.85
C ASN A 3 -87.58 -12.65 -72.94
N LEU A 4 -86.90 -12.30 -74.06
CA LEU A 4 -85.46 -12.46 -74.22
C LEU A 4 -84.68 -11.25 -73.77
N ASN A 5 -85.24 -10.06 -73.70
CA ASN A 5 -84.58 -8.82 -73.35
C ASN A 5 -84.47 -8.57 -71.84
N VAL A 6 -85.29 -9.22 -71.02
CA VAL A 6 -85.28 -9.03 -69.51
C VAL A 6 -84.23 -9.92 -68.91
N GLN A 7 -83.86 -11.05 -69.49
CA GLN A 7 -82.80 -11.90 -68.96
C GLN A 7 -81.36 -11.39 -69.23
N THR A 8 -81.12 -10.74 -70.35
CA THR A 8 -79.82 -10.16 -70.66
C THR A 8 -79.49 -8.89 -69.79
N SER A 9 -80.44 -8.05 -69.45
CA SER A 9 -80.24 -6.89 -68.61
C SER A 9 -79.98 -7.26 -67.12
N LYS A 10 -80.56 -8.36 -66.63
CA LYS A 10 -80.39 -8.84 -65.27
C LYS A 10 -79.05 -9.52 -65.04
N SER A 11 -78.48 -10.21 -66.06
CA SER A 11 -77.15 -10.82 -66.03
C SER A 11 -76.03 -9.76 -66.15
N GLU A 12 -76.16 -8.70 -66.82
CA GLU A 12 -75.19 -7.56 -66.86
C GLU A 12 -75.16 -6.78 -65.54
N GLU A 13 -76.33 -6.55 -64.89
CA GLU A 13 -76.37 -5.89 -63.54
C GLU A 13 -75.74 -6.74 -62.47
N ILE A 14 -75.95 -8.06 -62.49
CA ILE A 14 -75.30 -9.00 -61.52
C ILE A 14 -73.79 -9.04 -61.75
N SER A 15 -73.33 -9.09 -63.00
CA SER A 15 -71.93 -9.06 -63.33
C SER A 15 -71.21 -7.74 -62.94
N LYS A 16 -71.91 -6.60 -63.01
CA LYS A 16 -71.39 -5.26 -62.57
C LYS A 16 -71.34 -5.21 -61.01
N LYS A 17 -72.34 -5.75 -60.29
CA LYS A 17 -72.34 -5.80 -58.86
C LYS A 17 -71.25 -6.73 -58.32
N GLU A 18 -71.06 -7.90 -58.94
CA GLU A 18 -69.95 -8.82 -58.54
C GLU A 18 -68.60 -8.21 -58.86
N LYS A 19 -68.34 -7.55 -59.98
CA LYS A 19 -67.10 -6.82 -60.25
C LYS A 19 -66.88 -5.67 -59.25
N GLY A 20 -67.91 -4.93 -58.85
CA GLY A 20 -67.83 -3.91 -57.83
C GLY A 20 -67.46 -4.49 -56.43
N LEU A 21 -68.02 -5.65 -56.09
CA LEU A 21 -67.71 -6.37 -54.85
C LEU A 21 -66.28 -6.89 -54.83
N PHE A 22 -65.80 -7.47 -55.94
CA PHE A 22 -64.41 -7.90 -56.05
C PHE A 22 -63.40 -6.74 -55.99
N VAL A 23 -63.71 -5.62 -56.60
CA VAL A 23 -62.87 -4.41 -56.54
C VAL A 23 -62.82 -3.85 -55.10
N SER A 24 -63.97 -3.81 -54.37
CA SER A 24 -64.01 -3.34 -52.98
C SER A 24 -63.25 -4.25 -52.00
N ILE A 25 -63.33 -5.58 -52.20
CA ILE A 25 -62.57 -6.56 -51.43
C ILE A 25 -61.05 -6.43 -51.74
N ALA A 26 -60.67 -6.31 -53.01
CA ALA A 26 -59.26 -6.09 -53.38
C ALA A 26 -58.69 -4.80 -52.79
N LEU A 27 -59.49 -3.68 -52.78
CA LEU A 27 -59.10 -2.45 -52.18
C LEU A 27 -58.91 -2.57 -50.65
N SER A 28 -59.82 -3.28 -49.98
CA SER A 28 -59.72 -3.50 -48.50
C SER A 28 -58.51 -4.35 -48.16
N VAL A 29 -58.19 -5.39 -48.95
CA VAL A 29 -56.98 -6.21 -48.76
C VAL A 29 -55.73 -5.37 -48.97
N ILE A 30 -55.68 -4.50 -49.96
CA ILE A 30 -54.53 -3.58 -50.18
C ILE A 30 -54.37 -2.64 -49.00
N VAL A 31 -55.44 -2.09 -48.44
CA VAL A 31 -55.38 -1.20 -47.27
C VAL A 31 -54.86 -1.96 -46.04
N VAL A 32 -55.29 -3.21 -45.82
CA VAL A 32 -54.79 -4.07 -44.73
C VAL A 32 -53.31 -4.36 -44.89
N ILE A 33 -52.87 -4.67 -46.13
CA ILE A 33 -51.44 -4.92 -46.43
C ILE A 33 -50.62 -3.64 -46.18
N ILE A 34 -51.08 -2.48 -46.58
CA ILE A 34 -50.40 -1.19 -46.34
C ILE A 34 -50.31 -0.91 -44.82
N LEU A 35 -51.37 -1.14 -44.07
CA LEU A 35 -51.39 -0.98 -42.61
C LEU A 35 -50.44 -1.98 -41.93
N ALA A 36 -50.39 -3.22 -42.42
CA ALA A 36 -49.47 -4.23 -41.92
C ALA A 36 -48.01 -3.86 -42.23
N ILE A 37 -47.70 -3.31 -43.40
CA ILE A 37 -46.37 -2.82 -43.77
C ILE A 37 -45.98 -1.62 -42.91
N ILE A 38 -46.88 -0.67 -42.72
CA ILE A 38 -46.65 0.50 -41.84
C ILE A 38 -46.43 0.05 -40.38
N GLY A 39 -47.26 -0.90 -39.90
CA GLY A 39 -47.08 -1.50 -38.55
C GLY A 39 -45.73 -2.19 -38.42
N PHE A 40 -45.33 -3.00 -39.42
CA PHE A 40 -44.05 -3.71 -39.45
C PHE A 40 -42.86 -2.71 -39.47
N LEU A 41 -42.93 -1.65 -40.25
CA LEU A 41 -41.89 -0.59 -40.29
C LEU A 41 -41.82 0.22 -39.01
N CYS A 42 -42.95 0.43 -38.31
CA CYS A 42 -42.98 1.14 -37.03
C CYS A 42 -42.48 0.26 -35.84
N ILE A 43 -42.74 -1.02 -35.85
CA ILE A 43 -42.34 -1.96 -34.78
C ILE A 43 -40.85 -2.31 -34.84
N ASN A 44 -40.21 -2.24 -36.00
CA ASN A 44 -38.86 -2.74 -36.22
C ASN A 44 -37.74 -1.73 -35.88
N LYS A 45 -37.98 -0.70 -35.06
CA LYS A 45 -36.95 0.15 -34.46
C LYS A 45 -36.66 -0.25 -33.03
N ASN A 46 -36.20 -1.50 -32.81
CA ASN A 46 -35.52 -1.83 -31.58
C ASN A 46 -34.15 -1.14 -31.60
N THR A 47 -34.06 0.09 -31.13
CA THR A 47 -32.79 0.70 -30.74
C THR A 47 -32.31 -0.09 -29.51
N GLU A 48 -31.27 -0.91 -29.68
CA GLU A 48 -30.59 -1.55 -28.55
C GLU A 48 -30.06 -0.46 -27.61
N VAL A 49 -30.71 -0.31 -26.45
CA VAL A 49 -30.29 0.63 -25.43
C VAL A 49 -29.17 -0.01 -24.65
N VAL A 50 -27.96 0.51 -24.77
CA VAL A 50 -26.82 0.05 -23.97
C VAL A 50 -26.78 0.86 -22.69
N GLN A 51 -27.02 0.18 -21.59
CA GLN A 51 -26.90 0.75 -20.26
C GLN A 51 -25.49 0.49 -19.73
N GLY A 52 -24.92 1.52 -19.11
CA GLY A 52 -23.67 1.48 -18.36
C GLY A 52 -23.86 2.07 -16.97
N GLU A 53 -22.76 2.23 -16.28
CA GLU A 53 -22.71 2.83 -14.95
C GLU A 53 -21.54 3.80 -14.82
N VAL A 54 -21.65 4.71 -13.88
CA VAL A 54 -20.54 5.58 -13.47
C VAL A 54 -19.69 4.83 -12.48
N ASP A 55 -18.37 4.85 -12.66
CA ASP A 55 -17.39 4.28 -11.74
C ASP A 55 -16.33 5.32 -11.38
N ALA A 56 -15.57 5.10 -10.32
CA ALA A 56 -14.47 5.95 -9.90
C ALA A 56 -13.39 5.15 -9.17
N ASN A 57 -12.17 5.66 -9.15
CA ASN A 57 -11.10 5.05 -8.36
C ASN A 57 -11.39 5.12 -6.87
N SER A 58 -11.28 3.99 -6.19
CA SER A 58 -11.33 3.90 -4.74
C SER A 58 -10.00 3.44 -4.18
N VAL A 59 -9.55 4.08 -3.09
CA VAL A 59 -8.34 3.71 -2.36
C VAL A 59 -8.74 3.11 -1.02
N ARG A 60 -8.34 1.86 -0.79
CA ARG A 60 -8.53 1.20 0.51
C ARG A 60 -7.49 1.70 1.49
N VAL A 61 -7.94 2.26 2.60
CA VAL A 61 -7.08 2.75 3.67
C VAL A 61 -6.96 1.66 4.73
N SER A 62 -5.72 1.23 4.97
CA SER A 62 -5.35 0.24 5.98
C SER A 62 -4.10 0.71 6.70
N GLY A 63 -3.90 0.28 7.96
CA GLY A 63 -2.73 0.63 8.77
C GLY A 63 -1.82 -0.58 9.05
N LEU A 64 -0.58 -0.31 9.43
CA LEU A 64 0.36 -1.33 9.91
C LEU A 64 0.13 -1.67 11.38
N MET A 65 -0.44 -0.74 12.18
CA MET A 65 -0.64 -0.92 13.60
C MET A 65 -1.81 -1.85 13.90
N PRO A 66 -1.61 -3.04 14.48
CA PRO A 66 -2.69 -3.86 14.99
C PRO A 66 -3.21 -3.29 16.31
N GLY A 67 -4.53 -3.21 16.46
CA GLY A 67 -5.11 -2.65 17.68
C GLY A 67 -6.63 -2.54 17.62
N ARG A 68 -7.21 -1.82 18.56
CA ARG A 68 -8.64 -1.51 18.57
C ARG A 68 -8.88 -0.12 18.04
N ILE A 69 -9.93 0.03 17.25
CA ILE A 69 -10.39 1.36 16.83
C ILE A 69 -10.85 2.12 18.08
N GLU A 70 -10.16 3.19 18.40
CA GLU A 70 -10.52 4.06 19.53
C GLU A 70 -11.58 5.08 19.12
N LYS A 71 -11.39 5.71 17.94
CA LYS A 71 -12.29 6.74 17.45
C LYS A 71 -12.13 6.94 15.94
N PHE A 72 -13.23 7.24 15.25
CA PHE A 72 -13.24 7.84 13.93
C PHE A 72 -13.37 9.35 14.03
N TYR A 73 -12.64 10.08 13.18
CA TYR A 73 -12.72 11.55 13.08
C TYR A 73 -13.57 11.99 11.88
N VAL A 74 -13.95 11.05 11.04
CA VAL A 74 -14.72 11.24 9.81
C VAL A 74 -15.94 10.32 9.79
N THR A 75 -16.91 10.67 8.93
CA THR A 75 -18.12 9.89 8.68
C THR A 75 -18.22 9.51 7.21
N GLU A 76 -19.01 8.49 6.89
CA GLU A 76 -19.33 8.15 5.51
C GLU A 76 -19.98 9.34 4.80
N GLY A 77 -19.64 9.57 3.55
CA GLY A 77 -20.06 10.72 2.75
C GLY A 77 -19.28 12.02 3.00
N GLN A 78 -18.34 12.04 3.95
CA GLN A 78 -17.51 13.22 4.23
C GLN A 78 -16.36 13.33 3.24
N TYR A 79 -16.11 14.53 2.71
CA TYR A 79 -14.94 14.82 1.90
C TYR A 79 -13.72 15.04 2.79
N VAL A 80 -12.58 14.44 2.41
CA VAL A 80 -11.29 14.52 3.11
C VAL A 80 -10.18 14.92 2.14
N GLN A 81 -9.14 15.58 2.70
CA GLN A 81 -7.93 15.94 1.97
C GLN A 81 -6.77 15.01 2.38
N THR A 82 -5.80 14.89 1.50
CA THR A 82 -4.57 14.13 1.75
C THR A 82 -3.90 14.59 3.05
N GLY A 83 -3.67 13.65 3.98
CA GLY A 83 -3.09 13.93 5.28
C GLY A 83 -4.09 14.20 6.40
N ASP A 84 -5.40 14.29 6.12
CA ASP A 84 -6.41 14.39 7.15
C ASP A 84 -6.43 13.14 8.03
N THR A 85 -6.64 13.33 9.34
CA THR A 85 -6.74 12.21 10.28
C THR A 85 -8.11 11.55 10.18
N LEU A 86 -8.13 10.27 9.81
CA LEU A 86 -9.35 9.50 9.60
C LEU A 86 -9.80 8.73 10.83
N ALA A 87 -8.87 8.04 11.49
CA ALA A 87 -9.15 7.21 12.65
C ALA A 87 -7.97 7.19 13.62
N LYS A 88 -8.25 6.84 14.88
CA LYS A 88 -7.25 6.55 15.90
C LYS A 88 -7.36 5.08 16.30
N ILE A 89 -6.21 4.39 16.27
CA ILE A 89 -6.07 3.00 16.69
C ILE A 89 -5.30 2.98 18.02
N TYR A 90 -5.73 2.18 18.96
CA TYR A 90 -5.06 1.97 20.24
C TYR A 90 -4.54 0.53 20.35
N SER A 91 -3.30 0.35 20.79
CA SER A 91 -2.69 -0.96 20.99
C SER A 91 -1.79 -0.99 22.23
N ALA A 92 -2.31 -1.52 23.32
CA ALA A 92 -1.52 -1.74 24.54
C ALA A 92 -0.30 -2.66 24.30
N THR A 93 -0.40 -3.58 23.33
CA THR A 93 0.71 -4.47 22.96
C THR A 93 1.86 -3.71 22.30
N VAL A 94 1.56 -2.74 21.43
CA VAL A 94 2.60 -1.92 20.77
C VAL A 94 3.23 -0.98 21.77
N ASP A 95 2.45 -0.39 22.69
CA ASP A 95 2.98 0.44 23.78
C ASP A 95 3.93 -0.36 24.70
N ALA A 96 3.55 -1.59 25.08
CA ALA A 96 4.41 -2.47 25.86
C ALA A 96 5.71 -2.83 25.11
N LYS A 97 5.65 -3.08 23.79
CA LYS A 97 6.83 -3.34 22.95
C LYS A 97 7.73 -2.09 22.87
N LEU A 98 7.17 -0.89 22.79
CA LEU A 98 7.96 0.33 22.84
C LEU A 98 8.70 0.47 24.15
N ALA A 99 8.00 0.28 25.28
CA ALA A 99 8.62 0.31 26.60
C ALA A 99 9.76 -0.72 26.74
N GLN A 100 9.56 -1.93 26.23
CA GLN A 100 10.60 -2.97 26.20
C GLN A 100 11.80 -2.56 25.33
N ALA A 101 11.57 -2.01 24.15
CA ALA A 101 12.65 -1.57 23.24
C ALA A 101 13.45 -0.42 23.86
N LEU A 102 12.78 0.56 24.50
CA LEU A 102 13.43 1.65 25.22
C LEU A 102 14.30 1.14 26.39
N ALA A 103 13.79 0.21 27.19
CA ALA A 103 14.58 -0.40 28.26
C ALA A 103 15.82 -1.15 27.70
N GLY A 104 15.68 -1.78 26.55
CA GLY A 104 16.81 -2.41 25.82
C GLY A 104 17.84 -1.38 25.36
N GLN A 105 17.41 -0.22 24.85
CA GLN A 105 18.27 0.90 24.46
C GLN A 105 19.03 1.48 25.67
N ASP A 106 18.34 1.66 26.80
CA ASP A 106 18.96 2.15 28.04
C ASP A 106 20.03 1.20 28.55
N ALA A 107 19.75 -0.10 28.53
CA ALA A 107 20.74 -1.13 28.92
C ALA A 107 21.97 -1.12 28.01
N ALA A 108 21.77 -1.01 26.68
CA ALA A 108 22.86 -0.93 25.70
C ALA A 108 23.67 0.39 25.86
N THR A 109 23.00 1.50 26.17
CA THR A 109 23.63 2.79 26.47
C THR A 109 24.53 2.69 27.72
N ALA A 110 24.04 2.06 28.78
CA ALA A 110 24.82 1.85 30.01
C ALA A 110 26.04 0.95 29.74
N LEU A 111 25.90 -0.09 28.88
CA LEU A 111 27.05 -0.93 28.48
C LEU A 111 28.09 -0.14 27.69
N LYS A 112 27.68 0.70 26.75
CA LYS A 112 28.58 1.59 26.01
C LYS A 112 29.31 2.55 26.94
N GLN A 113 28.60 3.24 27.84
CA GLN A 113 29.19 4.13 28.83
C GLN A 113 30.20 3.42 29.73
N LYS A 114 29.89 2.18 30.17
CA LYS A 114 30.79 1.36 30.94
C LYS A 114 32.09 1.02 30.17
N ALA A 115 31.99 0.67 28.89
CA ALA A 115 33.13 0.40 28.02
C ALA A 115 33.97 1.66 27.76
N GLU A 116 33.35 2.82 27.61
CA GLU A 116 34.00 4.11 27.39
C GLU A 116 34.68 4.64 28.69
N ALA A 117 34.05 4.47 29.84
CA ALA A 117 34.59 4.89 31.13
C ALA A 117 35.90 4.17 31.49
N GLY A 118 36.15 3.00 30.90
CA GLY A 118 37.39 2.24 31.12
C GLY A 118 37.49 1.64 32.53
N THR A 119 38.74 1.55 33.02
CA THR A 119 39.03 0.98 34.35
C THR A 119 38.58 1.96 35.47
N ARG A 120 38.03 1.38 36.53
CA ARG A 120 37.65 2.18 37.74
C ARG A 120 38.87 2.90 38.30
N LYS A 121 38.68 4.17 38.70
CA LYS A 121 39.76 5.00 39.25
C LYS A 121 40.54 4.32 40.36
N GLN A 122 39.85 3.65 41.31
CA GLN A 122 40.49 2.94 42.42
C GLN A 122 41.40 1.79 41.94
N THR A 123 40.97 1.07 40.91
CA THR A 123 41.80 -0.04 40.32
C THR A 123 43.02 0.54 39.63
N LEU A 124 42.89 1.66 38.90
CA LEU A 124 44.01 2.31 38.25
C LEU A 124 45.01 2.86 39.29
N GLU A 125 44.52 3.52 40.37
CA GLU A 125 45.36 4.00 41.44
C GLU A 125 46.10 2.85 42.16
N ALA A 126 45.45 1.72 42.45
CA ALA A 126 46.08 0.55 43.06
C ALA A 126 47.21 0.00 42.16
N ALA A 127 46.99 -0.12 40.85
CA ALA A 127 48.02 -0.57 39.92
C ALA A 127 49.19 0.42 39.81
N ARG A 128 48.90 1.75 39.87
CA ARG A 128 49.92 2.79 39.91
C ARG A 128 50.77 2.69 41.15
N ASN A 129 50.17 2.58 42.36
CA ASN A 129 50.87 2.47 43.61
C ASN A 129 51.77 1.25 43.66
N LEU A 130 51.30 0.10 43.10
CA LEU A 130 52.10 -1.15 43.01
C LEU A 130 53.33 -0.93 42.10
N MET A 131 53.19 -0.23 40.97
CA MET A 131 54.28 0.10 40.08
C MET A 131 55.27 1.06 40.75
N GLU A 132 54.80 2.08 41.47
CA GLU A 132 55.68 3.02 42.21
C GLU A 132 56.44 2.30 43.33
N GLN A 133 55.84 1.34 44.05
CA GLN A 133 56.49 0.50 45.05
C GLN A 133 57.60 -0.39 44.43
N ALA A 134 57.30 -1.03 43.29
CA ALA A 134 58.25 -1.84 42.55
C ALA A 134 59.44 -1.00 42.05
N LYS A 135 59.17 0.23 41.55
CA LYS A 135 60.16 1.21 41.11
C LYS A 135 61.09 1.62 42.25
N ALA A 136 60.56 1.93 43.41
CA ALA A 136 61.37 2.31 44.58
C ALA A 136 62.30 1.13 45.02
N SER A 137 61.79 -0.15 44.96
CA SER A 137 62.60 -1.32 45.23
C SER A 137 63.74 -1.50 44.18
N LEU A 138 63.41 -1.31 42.88
CA LEU A 138 64.38 -1.37 41.80
C LEU A 138 65.50 -0.33 41.98
N ASP A 139 65.12 0.93 42.30
CA ASP A 139 66.12 2.01 42.52
C ASP A 139 67.09 1.69 43.67
N ILE A 140 66.61 1.09 44.76
CA ILE A 140 67.46 0.67 45.88
C ILE A 140 68.41 -0.47 45.44
N ARG A 141 67.91 -1.51 44.76
CA ARG A 141 68.68 -2.64 44.28
C ARG A 141 69.70 -2.25 43.23
N LYS A 142 69.32 -1.36 42.33
CA LYS A 142 70.23 -0.76 41.32
C LYS A 142 71.41 -0.08 41.96
N LYS A 143 71.18 0.84 42.91
CA LYS A 143 72.22 1.53 43.64
C LYS A 143 73.12 0.57 44.45
N THR A 144 72.54 -0.52 45.00
CA THR A 144 73.28 -1.52 45.72
C THR A 144 74.22 -2.30 44.77
N TYR A 145 73.69 -2.73 43.60
CA TYR A 145 74.47 -3.43 42.59
C TYR A 145 75.59 -2.53 42.04
N GLU A 146 75.32 -1.28 41.67
CA GLU A 146 76.30 -0.32 41.16
C GLU A 146 77.46 -0.11 42.21
N ARG A 147 77.11 -0.05 43.48
CA ARG A 147 78.11 0.06 44.56
C ARG A 147 78.97 -1.19 44.72
N VAL A 148 78.36 -2.37 44.73
CA VAL A 148 79.04 -3.65 44.83
C VAL A 148 79.93 -3.91 43.61
N GLU A 149 79.46 -3.58 42.40
CA GLU A 149 80.23 -3.65 41.15
C GLU A 149 81.51 -2.79 41.18
N ALA A 150 81.37 -1.55 41.69
CA ALA A 150 82.54 -0.66 41.87
C ALA A 150 83.54 -1.18 42.90
N LEU A 151 83.09 -1.81 43.97
CA LEU A 151 83.96 -2.47 44.95
C LEU A 151 84.63 -3.74 44.44
N TYR A 152 83.91 -4.48 43.58
CA TYR A 152 84.45 -5.68 42.92
C TYR A 152 85.55 -5.26 41.91
N ALA A 153 85.36 -4.20 41.16
CA ALA A 153 86.40 -3.67 40.25
C ALA A 153 87.66 -3.19 40.96
N GLN A 154 87.64 -2.99 42.32
CA GLN A 154 88.75 -2.64 43.14
C GLN A 154 89.28 -3.82 43.95
N ASP A 155 88.85 -5.08 43.63
CA ASP A 155 89.16 -6.34 44.30
C ASP A 155 88.84 -6.39 45.88
N VAL A 156 87.89 -5.50 46.29
CA VAL A 156 87.47 -5.39 47.69
C VAL A 156 86.44 -6.46 48.11
N VAL A 157 85.64 -6.97 47.14
CA VAL A 157 84.61 -7.98 47.43
C VAL A 157 84.70 -9.16 46.49
N PRO A 158 84.34 -10.39 46.93
CA PRO A 158 84.39 -11.54 46.05
C PRO A 158 83.28 -11.54 44.99
N ALA A 159 83.53 -12.27 43.84
CA ALA A 159 82.61 -12.35 42.70
C ALA A 159 81.22 -12.84 43.14
N GLN A 160 81.11 -13.73 44.13
CA GLN A 160 79.83 -14.18 44.65
C GLN A 160 78.94 -13.00 45.12
N LYS A 161 79.53 -12.02 45.82
CA LYS A 161 78.74 -10.85 46.31
C LYS A 161 78.26 -9.98 45.17
N ARG A 162 79.04 -9.80 44.11
CA ARG A 162 78.65 -9.15 42.89
C ARG A 162 77.46 -9.86 42.23
N ASP A 163 77.55 -11.21 42.09
CA ASP A 163 76.53 -12.04 41.40
C ASP A 163 75.24 -12.08 42.23
N GLU A 164 75.30 -12.12 43.59
CA GLU A 164 74.16 -11.99 44.50
C GLU A 164 73.44 -10.61 44.29
N ALA A 165 74.22 -9.50 44.25
CA ALA A 165 73.69 -8.16 44.07
C ALA A 165 73.08 -7.96 42.68
N LYS A 166 73.72 -8.53 41.63
CA LYS A 166 73.17 -8.55 40.27
C LYS A 166 71.89 -9.34 40.16
N ALA A 167 71.82 -10.53 40.71
CA ALA A 167 70.59 -11.36 40.72
C ALA A 167 69.44 -10.64 41.41
N ALA A 168 69.71 -9.95 42.56
CA ALA A 168 68.73 -9.14 43.27
C ALA A 168 68.25 -7.90 42.49
N TYR A 169 69.13 -7.25 41.69
CA TYR A 169 68.77 -6.18 40.78
C TYR A 169 67.95 -6.70 39.60
N ASP A 170 68.35 -7.79 38.96
CA ASP A 170 67.63 -8.38 37.80
C ASP A 170 66.21 -8.85 38.24
N ALA A 171 66.06 -9.42 39.43
CA ALA A 171 64.77 -9.77 40.01
C ALA A 171 63.87 -8.58 40.25
N ALA A 172 64.42 -7.47 40.77
CA ALA A 172 63.66 -6.24 41.02
C ALA A 172 63.28 -5.52 39.71
N LEU A 173 64.12 -5.61 38.67
CA LEU A 173 63.77 -5.13 37.31
C LEU A 173 62.59 -5.88 36.71
N ALA A 174 62.67 -7.22 36.76
CA ALA A 174 61.53 -8.03 36.26
C ALA A 174 60.24 -7.76 37.03
N GLN A 175 60.29 -7.52 38.33
CA GLN A 175 59.17 -7.17 39.16
C GLN A 175 58.57 -5.78 38.79
N PHE A 176 59.44 -4.81 38.52
CA PHE A 176 59.00 -3.47 38.05
C PHE A 176 58.34 -3.57 36.67
N ASP A 177 58.93 -4.29 35.70
CA ASP A 177 58.38 -4.46 34.38
C ASP A 177 57.04 -5.14 34.37
N ALA A 178 56.83 -6.11 35.25
CA ALA A 178 55.54 -6.77 35.49
C ALA A 178 54.48 -5.80 36.03
N ALA A 179 54.84 -5.00 37.07
CA ALA A 179 53.96 -4.02 37.67
C ALA A 179 53.63 -2.89 36.70
N GLN A 180 54.60 -2.43 35.89
CA GLN A 180 54.40 -1.41 34.86
C GLN A 180 53.47 -1.93 33.77
N SER A 181 53.60 -3.18 33.32
CA SER A 181 52.71 -3.80 32.33
C SER A 181 51.26 -3.85 32.85
N GLN A 182 51.08 -4.17 34.13
CA GLN A 182 49.78 -4.22 34.78
C GLN A 182 49.14 -2.81 34.93
N TYR A 183 49.93 -1.78 35.23
CA TYR A 183 49.47 -0.39 35.22
C TYR A 183 49.07 0.08 33.81
N ASN A 184 49.86 -0.25 32.78
CA ASN A 184 49.54 0.10 31.41
C ASN A 184 48.24 -0.57 30.94
N LEU A 185 48.03 -1.85 31.24
CA LEU A 185 46.78 -2.56 30.96
C LEU A 185 45.58 -1.92 31.64
N ALA A 186 45.74 -1.55 32.92
CA ALA A 186 44.69 -0.82 33.64
C ALA A 186 44.42 0.56 33.07
N LYS A 187 45.44 1.27 32.58
CA LYS A 187 45.35 2.60 31.95
C LYS A 187 44.67 2.57 30.61
N GLU A 188 44.91 1.58 29.77
CA GLU A 188 44.25 1.40 28.46
C GLU A 188 42.79 1.11 28.62
N GLY A 189 42.37 0.43 29.69
CA GLY A 189 41.00 0.10 30.00
C GLY A 189 40.40 -0.93 29.01
N ALA A 190 39.15 -0.74 28.61
CA ALA A 190 38.48 -1.64 27.68
C ALA A 190 39.12 -1.56 26.27
N GLN A 191 39.27 -2.74 25.65
CA GLN A 191 39.81 -2.87 24.30
C GLN A 191 38.96 -2.10 23.29
N LYS A 192 39.58 -1.70 22.16
CA LYS A 192 38.89 -0.98 21.09
C LYS A 192 37.72 -1.80 20.54
N GLU A 193 37.92 -3.11 20.44
CA GLU A 193 36.92 -4.08 19.97
C GLU A 193 35.70 -4.14 20.92
N ASP A 194 35.91 -4.08 22.23
CA ASP A 194 34.82 -4.06 23.21
C ASP A 194 34.01 -2.78 23.12
N LYS A 195 34.66 -1.63 22.90
CA LYS A 195 34.00 -0.34 22.69
C LYS A 195 33.17 -0.35 21.40
N LEU A 196 33.74 -0.92 20.30
CA LEU A 196 33.02 -1.07 19.04
C LEU A 196 31.83 -2.03 19.19
N ALA A 197 32.01 -3.15 19.89
CA ALA A 197 30.92 -4.09 20.14
C ALA A 197 29.78 -3.49 20.96
N ALA A 198 30.11 -2.70 21.99
CA ALA A 198 29.12 -1.98 22.79
C ALA A 198 28.39 -0.91 21.99
N ALA A 199 29.11 -0.17 21.13
CA ALA A 199 28.50 0.80 20.22
C ALA A 199 27.56 0.13 19.18
N ALA A 200 27.96 -1.03 18.64
CA ALA A 200 27.13 -1.79 17.71
C ALA A 200 25.83 -2.31 18.40
N LYS A 201 25.94 -2.76 19.67
CA LYS A 201 24.75 -3.15 20.44
C LYS A 201 23.79 -1.99 20.67
N LEU A 202 24.31 -0.80 20.98
CA LEU A 202 23.46 0.40 21.10
C LEU A 202 22.76 0.71 19.79
N LYS A 203 23.47 0.69 18.67
CA LYS A 203 22.90 0.94 17.34
C LYS A 203 21.81 -0.08 16.99
N ALA A 204 21.99 -1.35 17.34
CA ALA A 204 20.96 -2.37 17.14
C ALA A 204 19.71 -2.12 18.01
N ALA A 205 19.90 -1.69 19.27
CA ALA A 205 18.78 -1.34 20.16
C ALA A 205 18.03 -0.08 19.67
N GLU A 206 18.75 0.93 19.15
CA GLU A 206 18.16 2.12 18.51
C GLU A 206 17.32 1.72 17.28
N GLY A 207 17.81 0.75 16.49
CA GLY A 207 17.04 0.18 15.37
C GLY A 207 15.73 -0.46 15.82
N SER A 208 15.76 -1.23 16.94
CA SER A 208 14.55 -1.84 17.49
C SER A 208 13.53 -0.79 17.99
N VAL A 209 13.98 0.30 18.59
CA VAL A 209 13.11 1.44 18.96
C VAL A 209 12.52 2.10 17.74
N ALA A 210 13.32 2.32 16.68
CA ALA A 210 12.86 2.92 15.44
C ALA A 210 11.79 2.05 14.74
N GLU A 211 11.96 0.72 14.75
CA GLU A 211 10.98 -0.23 14.21
C GLU A 211 9.61 -0.08 14.89
N VAL A 212 9.58 -0.10 16.24
CA VAL A 212 8.32 0.03 16.97
C VAL A 212 7.70 1.42 16.78
N ARG A 213 8.52 2.48 16.72
CA ARG A 213 8.03 3.84 16.44
C ARG A 213 7.42 3.97 15.04
N SER A 214 7.95 3.25 14.05
CA SER A 214 7.38 3.22 12.70
C SER A 214 5.96 2.64 12.71
N ILE A 215 5.72 1.59 13.52
CA ILE A 215 4.37 1.03 13.69
C ILE A 215 3.44 2.03 14.39
N LEU A 216 3.95 2.76 15.40
CA LEU A 216 3.18 3.77 16.12
C LEU A 216 2.80 4.99 15.29
N GLN A 217 3.50 5.28 14.19
CA GLN A 217 3.09 6.36 13.28
C GLN A 217 1.68 6.13 12.72
N ASP A 218 1.31 4.86 12.52
CA ASP A 218 -0.02 4.46 12.07
C ASP A 218 -1.10 4.44 13.18
N GLN A 219 -0.79 4.93 14.38
CA GLN A 219 -1.78 5.15 15.43
C GLN A 219 -2.86 6.12 14.94
N TYR A 220 -2.48 7.11 14.17
CA TYR A 220 -3.38 8.02 13.48
C TYR A 220 -3.40 7.65 11.99
N LEU A 221 -4.49 7.06 11.56
CA LEU A 221 -4.67 6.71 10.16
C LEU A 221 -4.96 7.97 9.36
N LEU A 222 -4.14 8.24 8.35
CA LEU A 222 -4.22 9.44 7.53
C LEU A 222 -4.82 9.14 6.15
N ALA A 223 -5.50 10.12 5.56
CA ALA A 223 -6.01 10.03 4.20
C ALA A 223 -4.85 10.00 3.19
N PRO A 224 -4.76 8.97 2.34
CA PRO A 224 -3.69 8.85 1.34
C PRO A 224 -3.93 9.72 0.09
N CYS A 225 -5.14 10.22 -0.10
CA CYS A 225 -5.55 11.04 -1.24
C CYS A 225 -6.79 11.86 -0.90
N ASP A 226 -7.04 12.89 -1.69
CA ASP A 226 -8.27 13.68 -1.65
C ASP A 226 -9.45 12.83 -2.16
N GLY A 227 -10.60 12.94 -1.51
CA GLY A 227 -11.78 12.18 -1.90
C GLY A 227 -12.89 12.16 -0.86
N GLU A 228 -13.93 11.38 -1.10
CA GLU A 228 -15.07 11.17 -0.20
C GLU A 228 -14.94 9.79 0.47
N ILE A 229 -15.22 9.69 1.76
CA ILE A 229 -15.29 8.40 2.45
C ILE A 229 -16.52 7.65 1.96
N SER A 230 -16.32 6.51 1.27
CA SER A 230 -17.45 5.70 0.78
C SER A 230 -17.95 4.72 1.82
N ASP A 231 -17.03 4.02 2.49
CA ASP A 231 -17.35 2.96 3.44
C ASP A 231 -16.41 2.98 4.64
N ILE A 232 -16.93 2.70 5.82
CA ILE A 232 -16.17 2.45 7.04
C ILE A 232 -16.51 1.04 7.52
N PHE A 233 -15.55 0.10 7.45
CA PHE A 233 -15.80 -1.32 7.70
C PHE A 233 -15.91 -1.69 9.19
N PRO A 234 -14.92 -1.33 10.07
CA PRO A 234 -14.96 -1.71 11.46
C PRO A 234 -15.75 -0.70 12.30
N HIS A 235 -16.18 -1.14 13.49
CA HIS A 235 -16.81 -0.30 14.48
C HIS A 235 -15.82 0.15 15.57
N VAL A 236 -16.15 1.22 16.28
CA VAL A 236 -15.39 1.67 17.45
C VAL A 236 -15.32 0.54 18.49
N GLY A 237 -14.12 0.25 18.99
CA GLY A 237 -13.83 -0.86 19.91
C GLY A 237 -13.50 -2.19 19.22
N GLU A 238 -13.69 -2.31 17.90
CA GLU A 238 -13.36 -3.51 17.14
C GLU A 238 -11.83 -3.65 16.95
N LEU A 239 -11.37 -4.91 16.96
CA LEU A 239 -9.97 -5.25 16.76
C LEU A 239 -9.65 -5.33 15.27
N VAL A 240 -8.64 -4.58 14.84
CA VAL A 240 -8.11 -4.62 13.47
C VAL A 240 -6.69 -5.17 13.48
N SER A 241 -6.37 -5.94 12.44
CA SER A 241 -5.04 -6.51 12.23
C SER A 241 -4.26 -5.67 11.20
N THR A 242 -2.95 -5.85 11.13
CA THR A 242 -2.10 -5.25 10.10
C THR A 242 -2.64 -5.53 8.70
N GLY A 243 -2.80 -4.47 7.90
CA GLY A 243 -3.29 -4.55 6.52
C GLY A 243 -4.81 -4.75 6.38
N THR A 244 -5.57 -4.84 7.48
CA THR A 244 -7.03 -4.89 7.41
C THR A 244 -7.58 -3.58 6.85
N PRO A 245 -8.44 -3.62 5.80
CA PRO A 245 -9.09 -2.42 5.30
C PRO A 245 -9.97 -1.79 6.39
N ILE A 246 -9.77 -0.52 6.66
CA ILE A 246 -10.54 0.23 7.66
C ILE A 246 -11.61 1.07 6.97
N MET A 247 -11.28 1.70 5.86
CA MET A 247 -12.23 2.48 5.08
C MET A 247 -11.81 2.61 3.62
N ASN A 248 -12.75 3.03 2.77
CA ASN A 248 -12.50 3.37 1.38
C ASN A 248 -12.59 4.88 1.19
N VAL A 249 -11.62 5.45 0.47
CA VAL A 249 -11.64 6.84 -0.03
C VAL A 249 -11.89 6.80 -1.52
N LEU A 250 -12.99 7.40 -1.97
CA LEU A 250 -13.41 7.48 -3.35
C LEU A 250 -12.90 8.77 -3.98
N LYS A 251 -12.11 8.67 -5.05
CA LYS A 251 -11.61 9.83 -5.80
C LYS A 251 -12.70 10.35 -6.73
N ILE A 252 -13.53 11.26 -6.24
CA ILE A 252 -14.67 11.79 -6.98
C ILE A 252 -14.25 12.54 -8.27
N GLU A 253 -13.04 13.08 -8.33
CA GLU A 253 -12.54 13.81 -9.50
C GLU A 253 -12.15 12.88 -10.65
N ASP A 254 -11.82 11.61 -10.37
CA ASP A 254 -11.39 10.62 -11.37
C ASP A 254 -12.53 9.63 -11.66
N LYS A 255 -13.61 10.17 -12.27
CA LYS A 255 -14.80 9.41 -12.66
C LYS A 255 -14.72 9.02 -14.13
N TRP A 256 -15.25 7.84 -14.44
CA TRP A 256 -15.46 7.36 -15.81
C TRP A 256 -16.80 6.64 -15.93
N LEU A 257 -17.23 6.45 -17.17
CA LEU A 257 -18.44 5.72 -17.49
C LEU A 257 -18.03 4.33 -18.01
N VAL A 258 -18.62 3.28 -17.47
CA VAL A 258 -18.38 1.90 -17.87
C VAL A 258 -19.57 1.38 -18.65
N PHE A 259 -19.33 0.87 -19.85
CA PHE A 259 -20.33 0.22 -20.69
C PHE A 259 -19.85 -1.17 -21.03
N ASN A 260 -20.74 -2.16 -20.85
CA ASN A 260 -20.53 -3.51 -21.33
C ASN A 260 -21.26 -3.67 -22.67
N VAL A 261 -20.50 -3.64 -23.76
CA VAL A 261 -21.02 -3.62 -25.12
C VAL A 261 -20.70 -4.91 -25.87
N ARG A 262 -21.59 -5.33 -26.77
CA ARG A 262 -21.33 -6.49 -27.65
C ARG A 262 -20.26 -6.14 -28.68
N GLU A 263 -19.50 -7.13 -29.11
CA GLU A 263 -18.46 -7.01 -30.15
C GLU A 263 -18.95 -6.28 -31.43
N THR A 264 -20.20 -6.51 -31.81
CA THR A 264 -20.82 -5.86 -32.96
C THR A 264 -20.91 -4.33 -32.87
N MET A 265 -20.92 -3.81 -31.63
CA MET A 265 -21.01 -2.35 -31.37
C MET A 265 -19.65 -1.68 -31.27
N LEU A 266 -18.55 -2.43 -31.14
CA LEU A 266 -17.20 -1.87 -31.04
C LEU A 266 -16.79 -1.04 -32.26
N LYS A 267 -17.37 -1.33 -33.43
CA LYS A 267 -17.19 -0.51 -34.62
C LYS A 267 -17.55 0.96 -34.38
N ASP A 268 -18.55 1.20 -33.54
CA ASP A 268 -19.05 2.55 -33.23
C ASP A 268 -18.38 3.17 -31.99
N LEU A 269 -17.54 2.41 -31.26
CA LEU A 269 -16.88 2.79 -30.00
C LEU A 269 -15.35 2.63 -30.07
N SER A 270 -14.74 3.07 -31.18
CA SER A 270 -13.28 3.03 -31.29
C SER A 270 -12.57 3.98 -30.34
N MET A 271 -11.32 3.67 -29.97
CA MET A 271 -10.47 4.51 -29.11
C MET A 271 -10.40 5.96 -29.61
N GLY A 272 -10.55 6.93 -28.69
CA GLY A 272 -10.55 8.37 -28.98
C GLY A 272 -11.86 8.90 -29.57
N LYS A 273 -12.84 8.04 -29.86
CA LYS A 273 -14.14 8.48 -30.39
C LYS A 273 -14.98 9.14 -29.30
N THR A 274 -15.58 10.29 -29.65
CA THR A 274 -16.54 10.98 -28.77
C THR A 274 -17.94 10.50 -29.07
N VAL A 275 -18.66 10.11 -28.02
CA VAL A 275 -20.06 9.66 -28.10
C VAL A 275 -20.93 10.44 -27.14
N THR A 276 -22.22 10.47 -27.44
CA THR A 276 -23.23 11.14 -26.60
C THR A 276 -23.78 10.11 -25.61
N VAL A 277 -23.72 10.43 -24.32
CA VAL A 277 -24.26 9.61 -23.24
C VAL A 277 -25.36 10.38 -22.53
N LYS A 278 -26.44 9.69 -22.17
CA LYS A 278 -27.57 10.24 -21.41
C LYS A 278 -27.49 9.79 -19.97
N ILE A 279 -27.77 10.69 -19.04
CA ILE A 279 -27.81 10.42 -17.62
C ILE A 279 -29.27 10.49 -17.14
N PRO A 280 -29.90 9.34 -16.85
CA PRO A 280 -31.31 9.32 -16.39
C PRO A 280 -31.53 10.09 -15.08
N ALA A 281 -30.58 10.07 -14.15
CA ALA A 281 -30.65 10.79 -12.90
C ALA A 281 -30.73 12.32 -13.03
N PHE A 282 -30.40 12.87 -14.20
CA PHE A 282 -30.46 14.29 -14.54
C PHE A 282 -31.42 14.55 -15.71
N ASP A 283 -32.63 14.04 -15.64
CA ASP A 283 -33.68 14.21 -16.65
C ASP A 283 -33.21 13.91 -18.09
N MET A 284 -32.47 12.81 -18.28
CA MET A 284 -31.90 12.41 -19.56
C MET A 284 -30.93 13.43 -20.17
N LYS A 285 -30.22 14.21 -19.31
CA LYS A 285 -29.20 15.15 -19.76
C LYS A 285 -28.16 14.46 -20.63
N GLU A 286 -27.92 15.02 -21.81
CA GLU A 286 -26.91 14.54 -22.75
C GLU A 286 -25.55 15.15 -22.38
N ILE A 287 -24.51 14.32 -22.30
CA ILE A 287 -23.10 14.71 -22.14
C ILE A 287 -22.25 14.07 -23.23
N GLN A 288 -21.15 14.73 -23.58
CA GLN A 288 -20.14 14.15 -24.46
C GLN A 288 -19.10 13.41 -23.66
N ALA A 289 -18.81 12.16 -24.04
CA ALA A 289 -17.78 11.35 -23.42
C ALA A 289 -16.85 10.73 -24.47
N GLU A 290 -15.58 10.62 -24.18
CA GLU A 290 -14.55 10.09 -25.07
C GLU A 290 -14.14 8.70 -24.62
N VAL A 291 -14.09 7.75 -25.55
CA VAL A 291 -13.59 6.38 -25.32
C VAL A 291 -12.08 6.45 -25.08
N TYR A 292 -11.64 6.14 -23.86
CA TYR A 292 -10.21 6.14 -23.52
C TYR A 292 -9.63 4.76 -23.24
N TYR A 293 -10.49 3.75 -23.00
CA TYR A 293 -10.05 2.40 -22.72
C TYR A 293 -11.07 1.37 -23.18
N ILE A 294 -10.58 0.32 -23.80
CA ILE A 294 -11.34 -0.87 -24.16
C ILE A 294 -10.57 -2.07 -23.63
N LYS A 295 -11.21 -2.91 -22.84
CA LYS A 295 -10.58 -4.09 -22.25
C LYS A 295 -10.31 -5.12 -23.33
N ASP A 296 -9.03 -5.50 -23.53
CA ASP A 296 -8.58 -6.36 -24.64
C ASP A 296 -9.10 -7.81 -24.57
N MET A 297 -9.48 -8.26 -23.38
CA MET A 297 -10.05 -9.60 -23.21
C MET A 297 -11.49 -9.47 -22.73
N GLY A 298 -12.42 -9.77 -23.64
CA GLY A 298 -13.84 -9.90 -23.29
C GLY A 298 -14.00 -10.94 -22.19
N GLU A 299 -14.59 -10.54 -21.08
CA GLU A 299 -14.97 -11.47 -20.03
C GLU A 299 -16.12 -12.34 -20.56
N TYR A 300 -15.94 -13.66 -20.58
CA TYR A 300 -16.98 -14.58 -21.01
C TYR A 300 -18.14 -14.49 -20.01
N ALA A 301 -19.24 -13.87 -20.42
CA ALA A 301 -20.51 -14.18 -19.79
C ALA A 301 -20.70 -15.70 -19.93
N VAL A 302 -20.66 -16.38 -18.78
CA VAL A 302 -20.74 -17.83 -18.56
C VAL A 302 -21.21 -18.62 -19.78
N TRP A 303 -20.29 -19.40 -20.33
CA TRP A 303 -20.48 -20.28 -21.50
C TRP A 303 -21.61 -21.27 -21.25
N ARG A 304 -22.80 -20.97 -21.72
CA ARG A 304 -23.84 -21.97 -22.03
C ARG A 304 -24.35 -21.68 -23.43
N SER A 305 -23.77 -22.38 -24.38
CA SER A 305 -24.31 -22.53 -25.72
C SER A 305 -25.75 -23.12 -25.61
N THR A 306 -26.74 -22.26 -25.83
CA THR A 306 -28.15 -22.63 -25.78
C THR A 306 -28.93 -22.19 -27.02
N LYS A 307 -28.28 -21.87 -28.14
CA LYS A 307 -29.01 -21.60 -29.38
C LYS A 307 -28.48 -22.42 -30.57
N MET A 308 -29.29 -23.34 -31.00
CA MET A 308 -29.16 -24.15 -32.21
C MET A 308 -29.58 -23.40 -33.50
N THR A 309 -29.26 -22.13 -33.67
CA THR A 309 -29.57 -21.35 -34.87
C THR A 309 -28.46 -20.38 -35.14
N GLY A 310 -27.52 -20.76 -35.97
CA GLY A 310 -26.69 -19.97 -36.91
C GLY A 310 -26.05 -18.65 -36.54
N GLU A 311 -26.29 -18.08 -35.36
CA GLU A 311 -25.66 -16.85 -34.82
C GLU A 311 -24.52 -17.22 -33.89
N TYR A 312 -23.32 -16.68 -34.16
CA TYR A 312 -22.18 -16.83 -33.24
C TYR A 312 -22.43 -16.04 -31.96
N ASP A 313 -21.97 -16.56 -30.81
CA ASP A 313 -22.02 -15.88 -29.53
C ASP A 313 -21.09 -14.65 -29.59
N SER A 314 -21.66 -13.46 -29.67
CA SER A 314 -20.89 -12.23 -29.64
C SER A 314 -20.37 -11.96 -28.21
N LYS A 315 -19.05 -11.77 -28.09
CA LYS A 315 -18.41 -11.44 -26.83
C LYS A 315 -18.80 -10.05 -26.36
N THR A 316 -18.76 -9.86 -25.02
CA THR A 316 -19.00 -8.57 -24.39
C THR A 316 -17.66 -7.93 -24.02
N PHE A 317 -17.48 -6.67 -24.33
CA PHE A 317 -16.30 -5.87 -24.04
C PHE A 317 -16.64 -4.75 -23.07
N GLU A 318 -15.79 -4.53 -22.09
CA GLU A 318 -15.86 -3.38 -21.20
C GLU A 318 -15.21 -2.18 -21.91
N VAL A 319 -15.99 -1.13 -22.09
CA VAL A 319 -15.55 0.16 -22.69
C VAL A 319 -15.68 1.23 -21.64
N ARG A 320 -14.59 1.97 -21.41
CA ARG A 320 -14.57 3.07 -20.46
C ARG A 320 -14.50 4.39 -21.21
N LEU A 321 -15.36 5.32 -20.80
CA LEU A 321 -15.45 6.65 -21.40
C LEU A 321 -15.20 7.71 -20.34
N LYS A 322 -14.46 8.75 -20.71
CA LYS A 322 -14.22 9.90 -19.86
C LYS A 322 -15.14 11.05 -20.28
N PRO A 323 -15.96 11.61 -19.37
CA PRO A 323 -16.75 12.79 -19.65
C PRO A 323 -15.85 13.96 -20.05
N LYS A 324 -16.21 14.71 -21.13
CA LYS A 324 -15.48 15.91 -21.54
C LYS A 324 -15.83 17.12 -20.68
N GLU A 325 -17.01 17.11 -20.11
CA GLU A 325 -17.50 18.16 -19.21
C GLU A 325 -17.54 17.63 -17.78
N GLU A 326 -17.14 18.45 -16.82
CA GLU A 326 -17.26 18.13 -15.42
C GLU A 326 -18.72 18.16 -14.99
N VAL A 327 -19.27 17.00 -14.63
CA VAL A 327 -20.63 16.89 -14.07
C VAL A 327 -20.48 16.72 -12.55
N ARG A 328 -20.68 17.82 -11.80
CA ARG A 328 -20.39 17.89 -10.36
C ARG A 328 -21.14 16.84 -9.53
N ASP A 329 -22.43 16.64 -9.83
CA ASP A 329 -23.31 15.75 -9.04
C ASP A 329 -23.32 14.31 -9.55
N LEU A 330 -22.47 13.95 -10.51
CA LEU A 330 -22.35 12.60 -11.03
C LEU A 330 -21.68 11.70 -9.98
N ARG A 331 -22.42 10.73 -9.48
CA ARG A 331 -21.91 9.79 -8.46
C ARG A 331 -21.67 8.40 -9.04
N PRO A 332 -20.64 7.69 -8.58
CA PRO A 332 -20.46 6.28 -8.89
C PRO A 332 -21.69 5.46 -8.54
N GLY A 333 -22.01 4.46 -9.37
CA GLY A 333 -23.24 3.67 -9.29
C GLY A 333 -24.44 4.27 -10.02
N MET A 334 -24.37 5.52 -10.52
CA MET A 334 -25.44 6.07 -11.36
C MET A 334 -25.45 5.39 -12.73
N SER A 335 -26.65 5.08 -13.20
CA SER A 335 -26.86 4.53 -14.54
C SER A 335 -26.63 5.60 -15.62
N VAL A 336 -26.06 5.17 -16.74
CA VAL A 336 -25.84 5.96 -17.94
C VAL A 336 -26.28 5.19 -19.17
N ILE A 337 -26.75 5.88 -20.20
CA ILE A 337 -27.28 5.26 -21.42
C ILE A 337 -26.51 5.79 -22.61
N LEU A 338 -25.98 4.88 -23.43
CA LEU A 338 -25.34 5.21 -24.69
C LEU A 338 -26.41 5.51 -25.75
N LYS A 339 -26.22 6.60 -26.51
CA LYS A 339 -27.12 7.01 -27.57
C LYS A 339 -26.70 6.46 -28.93
#